data_0303e127bafb0e822525356eeecfcf00
#
_entry.id   0303e127bafb0e822525356eeecfcf00
#
_cell.length_a   1.000
_cell.length_b   1.000
_cell.length_c   1.000
_cell.angle_alpha   90.00
_cell.angle_beta   90.00
_cell.angle_gamma   90.00
#
_symmetry.space_group_name_H-M   'P 1'
#
loop_
_entity.id
_entity.type
_entity.pdbx_description
1 polymer ?
#
loop_
_entity_poly.entity_id
_entity_poly.type
_entity_poly.pdbx_seq_one_letter_code
_entity_poly.pdbx_strand_id
1 'polypeptide(L)'
;LGTGEDAFRQIFGDTNFSFIAGGVKFVCLNTNAMEYDYSEPIPDFDYIERQLTERADEFNKTVFCMHARPLCDQFNMAKVFQMYVRQFPGLQFCTVAHEHRISASDVFDDGVMYYGSNCMKNRSYLVFTIKPDGYDYEVVEF
;
A
#
# COMPACT_ATOMS: atom_id res chain seq x y z
N LEU A 1 1.42 -7.07 24.59
CA LEU A 1 0.56 -6.26 23.73
C LEU A 1 0.45 -6.71 22.27
N GLY A 2 0.77 -7.96 21.94
CA GLY A 2 0.52 -8.57 20.63
C GLY A 2 -0.95 -8.80 20.27
N THR A 3 -1.86 -8.36 21.11
CA THR A 3 -3.29 -8.65 21.01
C THR A 3 -4.01 -7.99 19.84
N GLY A 4 -3.52 -6.87 19.32
CA GLY A 4 -4.18 -6.16 18.21
C GLY A 4 -4.02 -6.90 16.88
N GLU A 5 -2.82 -7.32 16.54
CA GLU A 5 -2.54 -8.05 15.32
C GLU A 5 -3.13 -9.47 15.36
N ASP A 6 -3.04 -10.15 16.52
CA ASP A 6 -3.64 -11.46 16.70
C ASP A 6 -5.17 -11.42 16.54
N ALA A 7 -5.82 -10.41 17.10
CA ALA A 7 -7.26 -10.20 16.94
C ALA A 7 -7.62 -9.92 15.47
N PHE A 8 -6.82 -9.11 14.77
CA PHE A 8 -7.01 -8.85 13.35
C PHE A 8 -6.91 -10.15 12.54
N ARG A 9 -5.84 -10.95 12.77
CA ARG A 9 -5.62 -12.22 12.08
C ARG A 9 -6.76 -13.22 12.27
N GLN A 10 -7.34 -13.26 13.47
CA GLN A 10 -8.47 -14.15 13.78
C GLN A 10 -9.76 -13.76 13.05
N ILE A 11 -9.97 -12.48 12.80
CA ILE A 11 -11.21 -11.96 12.21
C ILE A 11 -11.09 -11.79 10.70
N PHE A 12 -9.97 -11.24 10.23
CA PHE A 12 -9.78 -10.80 8.84
C PHE A 12 -8.73 -11.62 8.05
N GLY A 13 -7.96 -12.47 8.71
CA GLY A 13 -6.87 -13.21 8.10
C GLY A 13 -5.52 -12.47 8.19
N ASP A 14 -4.63 -12.75 7.26
CA ASP A 14 -3.27 -12.20 7.27
C ASP A 14 -3.25 -10.67 7.17
N THR A 15 -2.25 -10.07 7.81
CA THR A 15 -2.03 -8.61 7.80
C THR A 15 -1.43 -8.11 6.50
N ASN A 16 -0.76 -8.99 5.73
CA ASN A 16 -0.43 -8.76 4.33
C ASN A 16 -1.40 -9.58 3.48
N PHE A 17 -2.09 -8.96 2.56
CA PHE A 17 -3.04 -9.65 1.69
C PHE A 17 -3.14 -8.95 0.34
N SER A 18 -3.67 -9.66 -0.64
CA SER A 18 -3.94 -9.09 -1.96
C SER A 18 -5.26 -9.61 -2.52
N PHE A 19 -5.82 -8.86 -3.44
CA PHE A 19 -6.99 -9.26 -4.20
C PHE A 19 -6.93 -8.65 -5.61
N ILE A 20 -7.69 -9.22 -6.53
CA ILE A 20 -7.78 -8.74 -7.90
C ILE A 20 -9.24 -8.34 -8.18
N ALA A 21 -9.40 -7.15 -8.73
CA ALA A 21 -10.68 -6.63 -9.17
C ALA A 21 -10.49 -5.88 -10.50
N GLY A 22 -11.26 -6.26 -11.53
CA GLY A 22 -11.21 -5.61 -12.84
C GLY A 22 -9.82 -5.63 -13.51
N GLY A 23 -9.04 -6.70 -13.31
CA GLY A 23 -7.68 -6.80 -13.86
C GLY A 23 -6.64 -5.99 -13.10
N VAL A 24 -6.99 -5.41 -11.96
CA VAL A 24 -6.09 -4.66 -11.08
C VAL A 24 -5.80 -5.49 -9.84
N LYS A 25 -4.52 -5.72 -9.56
CA LYS A 25 -4.09 -6.34 -8.31
C LYS A 25 -3.85 -5.28 -7.24
N PHE A 26 -4.55 -5.40 -6.14
CA PHE A 26 -4.36 -4.58 -4.94
C PHE A 26 -3.50 -5.35 -3.96
N VAL A 27 -2.33 -4.83 -3.65
CA VAL A 27 -1.38 -5.43 -2.70
C VAL A 27 -1.40 -4.60 -1.42
N CYS A 28 -1.95 -5.16 -0.36
CA CYS A 28 -2.11 -4.50 0.93
C CYS A 28 -1.01 -5.00 1.87
N LEU A 29 -0.20 -4.07 2.36
CA LEU A 29 1.00 -4.36 3.15
C LEU A 29 0.85 -3.86 4.59
N ASN A 30 1.25 -4.69 5.53
CA ASN A 30 1.47 -4.27 6.90
C ASN A 30 2.80 -3.51 6.99
N THR A 31 2.74 -2.22 7.22
CA THR A 31 3.91 -1.36 7.42
C THR A 31 4.00 -0.79 8.83
N ASN A 32 3.23 -1.36 9.77
CA ASN A 32 3.18 -0.94 11.17
C ASN A 32 4.04 -1.80 12.10
N ALA A 33 4.61 -2.90 11.62
CA ALA A 33 5.25 -3.89 12.48
C ALA A 33 6.44 -3.30 13.27
N MET A 34 7.10 -2.27 12.76
CA MET A 34 8.16 -1.57 13.50
C MET A 34 7.68 -0.87 14.79
N GLU A 35 6.40 -0.60 14.93
CA GLU A 35 5.86 -0.09 16.20
C GLU A 35 5.82 -1.17 17.29
N TYR A 36 5.83 -2.44 16.91
CA TYR A 36 5.61 -3.57 17.81
C TYR A 36 6.75 -4.58 17.82
N ASP A 37 7.42 -4.78 16.69
CA ASP A 37 8.50 -5.75 16.54
C ASP A 37 9.53 -5.29 15.50
N TYR A 38 10.75 -5.05 15.97
CA TYR A 38 11.86 -4.62 15.12
C TYR A 38 12.67 -5.80 14.54
N SER A 39 12.27 -7.02 14.80
CA SER A 39 12.99 -8.23 14.33
C SER A 39 12.73 -8.56 12.85
N GLU A 40 11.62 -8.09 12.31
CA GLU A 40 11.21 -8.37 10.95
C GLU A 40 11.42 -7.18 10.00
N PRO A 41 11.75 -7.43 8.74
CA PRO A 41 11.85 -6.35 7.76
C PRO A 41 10.47 -5.76 7.44
N ILE A 42 10.42 -4.44 7.26
CA ILE A 42 9.21 -3.70 6.90
C ILE A 42 9.42 -3.01 5.56
N PRO A 43 8.60 -3.31 4.56
CA PRO A 43 7.54 -4.34 4.52
C PRO A 43 8.08 -5.76 4.38
N ASP A 44 7.19 -6.76 4.40
CA ASP A 44 7.52 -8.17 4.14
C ASP A 44 7.86 -8.37 2.65
N PHE A 45 9.15 -8.43 2.35
CA PHE A 45 9.63 -8.56 0.96
C PHE A 45 9.39 -9.94 0.36
N ASP A 46 9.36 -10.98 1.15
CA ASP A 46 9.02 -12.33 0.66
C ASP A 46 7.58 -12.37 0.17
N TYR A 47 6.70 -11.69 0.90
CA TYR A 47 5.31 -11.52 0.47
C TYR A 47 5.21 -10.73 -0.84
N ILE A 48 5.89 -9.58 -0.94
CA ILE A 48 5.89 -8.76 -2.15
C ILE A 48 6.41 -9.55 -3.35
N GLU A 49 7.52 -10.27 -3.19
CA GLU A 49 8.10 -11.07 -4.27
C GLU A 49 7.13 -12.14 -4.79
N ARG A 50 6.45 -12.84 -3.89
CA ARG A 50 5.41 -13.81 -4.28
C ARG A 50 4.28 -13.17 -5.07
N GLN A 51 3.89 -11.93 -4.74
CA GLN A 51 2.80 -11.23 -5.42
C GLN A 51 3.14 -10.87 -6.87
N LEU A 52 4.41 -10.78 -7.25
CA LEU A 52 4.81 -10.56 -8.65
C LEU A 52 4.31 -11.67 -9.58
N THR A 53 4.30 -12.90 -9.13
CA THR A 53 4.00 -14.08 -9.95
C THR A 53 2.66 -14.73 -9.63
N GLU A 54 2.13 -14.52 -8.42
CA GLU A 54 0.85 -15.11 -8.03
C GLU A 54 -0.28 -14.52 -8.84
N ARG A 55 -1.01 -15.37 -9.56
CA ARG A 55 -2.13 -15.01 -10.45
C ARG A 55 -1.74 -13.99 -11.52
N ALA A 56 -0.51 -14.11 -12.05
CA ALA A 56 0.07 -13.13 -12.99
C ALA A 56 -0.70 -12.95 -14.28
N ASP A 57 -1.49 -13.93 -14.70
CA ASP A 57 -2.36 -13.90 -15.89
C ASP A 57 -3.72 -13.19 -15.63
N GLU A 58 -4.04 -12.86 -14.38
CA GLU A 58 -5.32 -12.28 -14.00
C GLU A 58 -5.26 -10.75 -13.79
N PHE A 59 -4.10 -10.13 -13.83
CA PHE A 59 -3.95 -8.69 -13.66
C PHE A 59 -2.90 -8.10 -14.62
N ASN A 60 -3.12 -6.87 -15.02
CA ASN A 60 -2.17 -6.07 -15.82
C ASN A 60 -1.93 -4.69 -15.21
N LYS A 61 -2.54 -4.40 -14.08
CA LYS A 61 -2.36 -3.18 -13.30
C LYS A 61 -2.18 -3.51 -11.83
N THR A 62 -1.48 -2.64 -11.12
CA THR A 62 -1.18 -2.85 -9.70
C THR A 62 -1.37 -1.57 -8.91
N VAL A 63 -1.92 -1.70 -7.71
CA VAL A 63 -2.01 -0.64 -6.70
C VAL A 63 -1.48 -1.20 -5.38
N PHE A 64 -0.64 -0.45 -4.70
CA PHE A 64 -0.18 -0.78 -3.36
C PHE A 64 -0.94 0.03 -2.32
N CYS A 65 -1.34 -0.63 -1.23
CA CYS A 65 -1.99 0.00 -0.09
C CYS A 65 -1.19 -0.29 1.17
N MET A 66 -0.86 0.75 1.93
CA MET A 66 -0.08 0.61 3.16
C MET A 66 -0.42 1.71 4.15
N HIS A 67 -0.09 1.53 5.42
CA HIS A 67 -0.29 2.55 6.44
C HIS A 67 0.85 3.57 6.43
N ALA A 68 2.07 3.16 6.77
CA ALA A 68 3.24 4.02 6.75
C ALA A 68 3.87 4.06 5.36
N ARG A 69 4.23 5.26 4.89
CA ARG A 69 4.89 5.44 3.58
C ARG A 69 6.38 5.11 3.63
N PRO A 70 7.00 4.79 2.50
CA PRO A 70 8.45 4.74 2.41
C PRO A 70 9.09 6.08 2.82
N LEU A 71 10.29 5.99 3.37
CA LEU A 71 11.08 7.14 3.89
C LEU A 71 10.50 7.80 5.15
N CYS A 72 9.52 7.19 5.81
CA CYS A 72 9.21 7.54 7.19
C CYS A 72 9.95 6.61 8.16
N ASP A 73 9.99 6.98 9.43
CA ASP A 73 10.68 6.24 10.49
C ASP A 73 10.07 4.87 10.84
N GLN A 74 8.84 4.63 10.40
CA GLN A 74 8.16 3.33 10.52
C GLN A 74 8.48 2.34 9.40
N PHE A 75 9.22 2.75 8.39
CA PHE A 75 9.45 1.99 7.17
C PHE A 75 10.95 1.85 6.91
N ASN A 76 11.47 0.65 7.04
CA ASN A 76 12.87 0.40 6.71
C ASN A 76 13.04 -0.06 5.25
N MET A 77 14.29 -0.09 4.77
CA MET A 77 14.66 -0.62 3.45
C MET A 77 13.86 -0.03 2.28
N ALA A 78 13.56 1.28 2.32
CA ALA A 78 12.74 1.94 1.31
C ALA A 78 13.26 1.77 -0.13
N LYS A 79 14.57 1.71 -0.33
CA LYS A 79 15.18 1.48 -1.65
C LYS A 79 14.89 0.07 -2.19
N VAL A 80 14.92 -0.93 -1.33
CA VAL A 80 14.56 -2.31 -1.71
C VAL A 80 13.08 -2.38 -2.09
N PHE A 81 12.23 -1.72 -1.32
CA PHE A 81 10.81 -1.59 -1.64
C PHE A 81 10.62 -0.97 -3.03
N GLN A 82 11.27 0.16 -3.32
CA GLN A 82 11.20 0.80 -4.63
C GLN A 82 11.59 -0.17 -5.78
N MET A 83 12.65 -0.94 -5.60
CA MET A 83 13.10 -1.91 -6.60
C MET A 83 12.03 -2.98 -6.89
N TYR A 84 11.37 -3.50 -5.88
CA TYR A 84 10.29 -4.48 -6.05
C TYR A 84 9.05 -3.89 -6.70
N VAL A 85 8.58 -2.76 -6.21
CA VAL A 85 7.33 -2.14 -6.67
C VAL A 85 7.38 -1.83 -8.16
N ARG A 86 8.52 -1.36 -8.63
CA ARG A 86 8.73 -1.02 -10.05
C ARG A 86 8.70 -2.22 -11.00
N GLN A 87 8.78 -3.43 -10.50
CA GLN A 87 8.69 -4.66 -11.30
C GLN A 87 7.24 -5.07 -11.58
N PHE A 88 6.26 -4.52 -10.85
CA PHE A 88 4.86 -4.90 -11.01
C PHE A 88 4.27 -4.35 -12.31
N PRO A 89 3.47 -5.15 -13.03
CA PRO A 89 2.89 -4.69 -14.28
C PRO A 89 1.90 -3.56 -14.03
N GLY A 90 1.97 -2.52 -14.85
CA GLY A 90 1.01 -1.44 -14.84
C GLY A 90 0.84 -0.75 -13.48
N LEU A 91 1.93 -0.53 -12.74
CA LEU A 91 1.88 0.16 -11.46
C LEU A 91 1.22 1.53 -11.61
N GLN A 92 0.10 1.74 -10.94
CA GLN A 92 -0.68 2.96 -11.04
C GLN A 92 -0.27 3.98 -9.99
N PHE A 93 -0.41 3.63 -8.73
CA PHE A 93 -0.11 4.49 -7.58
C PHE A 93 -0.04 3.67 -6.31
N CYS A 94 0.37 4.32 -5.23
CA CYS A 94 0.31 3.78 -3.87
C CYS A 94 -0.58 4.64 -2.99
N THR A 95 -1.32 4.02 -2.08
CA THR A 95 -2.07 4.73 -1.04
C THR A 95 -1.41 4.54 0.31
N VAL A 96 -1.37 5.61 1.09
CA VAL A 96 -0.75 5.65 2.41
C VAL A 96 -1.66 6.38 3.41
N ALA A 97 -1.38 6.21 4.69
CA ALA A 97 -2.11 6.87 5.77
C ALA A 97 -1.13 7.48 6.78
N HIS A 98 -1.21 7.12 8.06
CA HIS A 98 -0.33 7.47 9.18
C HIS A 98 -0.25 8.97 9.51
N GLU A 99 -0.01 9.84 8.55
CA GLU A 99 0.21 11.27 8.76
C GLU A 99 -1.08 12.09 8.97
N HIS A 100 -2.25 11.45 8.85
CA HIS A 100 -3.57 12.04 9.05
C HIS A 100 -3.81 13.34 8.24
N ARG A 101 -3.33 13.36 7.01
CA ARG A 101 -3.50 14.50 6.10
C ARG A 101 -3.66 14.03 4.65
N ILE A 102 -4.35 14.82 3.87
CA ILE A 102 -4.40 14.64 2.42
C ILE A 102 -3.05 15.06 1.84
N SER A 103 -2.44 14.17 1.08
CA SER A 103 -1.18 14.45 0.40
C SER A 103 -1.07 13.69 -0.93
N ALA A 104 -0.24 14.20 -1.80
CA ALA A 104 0.14 13.54 -3.05
C ALA A 104 1.62 13.85 -3.28
N SER A 105 2.46 12.84 -3.33
CA SER A 105 3.91 13.03 -3.50
C SER A 105 4.55 11.92 -4.32
N ASP A 106 5.52 12.30 -5.15
CA ASP A 106 6.44 11.39 -5.81
C ASP A 106 7.64 11.15 -4.88
N VAL A 107 7.51 10.16 -4.00
CA VAL A 107 8.43 9.92 -2.88
C VAL A 107 9.86 9.64 -3.33
N PHE A 108 10.02 8.97 -4.48
CA PHE A 108 11.32 8.55 -5.02
C PHE A 108 11.75 9.32 -6.26
N ASP A 109 10.98 10.32 -6.69
CA ASP A 109 11.21 11.05 -7.94
C ASP A 109 11.30 10.11 -9.16
N ASP A 110 10.38 9.16 -9.23
CA ASP A 110 10.33 8.12 -10.27
C ASP A 110 9.01 8.07 -11.05
N GLY A 111 8.13 9.03 -10.81
CA GLY A 111 6.82 9.12 -11.46
C GLY A 111 5.71 8.33 -10.78
N VAL A 112 6.01 7.56 -9.73
CA VAL A 112 5.01 6.83 -8.96
C VAL A 112 4.50 7.70 -7.81
N MET A 113 3.20 7.98 -7.82
CA MET A 113 2.56 8.83 -6.82
C MET A 113 2.13 8.02 -5.60
N TYR A 114 2.35 8.62 -4.43
CA TYR A 114 1.90 8.14 -3.12
C TYR A 114 0.86 9.10 -2.59
N TYR A 115 -0.38 8.63 -2.47
CA TYR A 115 -1.51 9.44 -2.01
C TYR A 115 -1.81 9.15 -0.55
N GLY A 116 -1.67 10.19 0.28
CA GLY A 116 -1.99 10.14 1.70
C GLY A 116 -3.47 10.43 1.93
N SER A 117 -4.13 9.56 2.69
CA SER A 117 -5.50 9.77 3.15
C SER A 117 -5.53 10.40 4.53
N ASN A 118 -6.56 11.19 4.78
CA ASN A 118 -6.84 11.73 6.11
C ASN A 118 -7.41 10.65 7.04
N CYS A 119 -7.42 10.91 8.34
CA CYS A 119 -8.21 10.10 9.26
C CYS A 119 -9.69 10.48 9.17
N MET A 120 -10.58 9.53 9.40
CA MET A 120 -12.03 9.71 9.29
C MET A 120 -12.58 10.81 10.22
N LYS A 121 -11.87 11.11 11.31
CA LYS A 121 -12.18 12.23 12.21
C LYS A 121 -12.22 13.58 11.47
N ASN A 122 -11.40 13.74 10.44
CA ASN A 122 -11.32 14.95 9.63
C ASN A 122 -12.32 14.95 8.46
N ARG A 123 -13.18 13.94 8.40
CA ARG A 123 -14.34 13.86 7.49
C ARG A 123 -13.96 14.03 6.02
N SER A 124 -12.90 13.35 5.61
CA SER A 124 -12.49 13.31 4.20
C SER A 124 -11.91 11.96 3.82
N TYR A 125 -12.06 11.60 2.56
CA TYR A 125 -11.49 10.39 1.98
C TYR A 125 -11.13 10.60 0.51
N LEU A 126 -10.37 9.67 -0.06
CA LEU A 126 -9.97 9.68 -1.46
C LEU A 126 -10.81 8.67 -2.25
N VAL A 127 -11.23 9.06 -3.44
CA VAL A 127 -11.87 8.17 -4.42
C VAL A 127 -10.96 8.10 -5.64
N PHE A 128 -10.61 6.89 -6.06
CA PHE A 128 -9.81 6.63 -7.26
C PHE A 128 -10.66 5.98 -8.33
N THR A 129 -10.52 6.46 -9.56
CA THR A 129 -11.12 5.83 -10.75
C THR A 129 -10.00 5.32 -11.63
N ILE A 130 -9.86 3.99 -11.72
CA ILE A 130 -8.83 3.36 -12.56
C ILE A 130 -9.42 3.12 -13.95
N LYS A 131 -8.73 3.64 -14.96
CA LYS A 131 -9.13 3.61 -16.37
C LYS A 131 -8.18 2.72 -17.18
N PRO A 132 -8.53 2.35 -18.43
CA PRO A 132 -7.62 1.61 -19.30
C PRO A 132 -6.26 2.27 -19.52
N ASP A 133 -6.21 3.60 -19.58
CA ASP A 133 -5.03 4.43 -19.90
C ASP A 133 -4.44 5.17 -18.70
N GLY A 134 -4.96 4.95 -17.50
CA GLY A 134 -4.45 5.62 -16.31
C GLY A 134 -5.46 5.63 -15.16
N TYR A 135 -5.46 6.68 -14.38
CA TYR A 135 -6.40 6.86 -13.26
C TYR A 135 -6.66 8.35 -12.99
N ASP A 136 -7.80 8.61 -12.36
CA ASP A 136 -8.11 9.90 -11.74
C ASP A 136 -8.35 9.71 -10.24
N TYR A 137 -8.26 10.78 -9.48
CA TYR A 137 -8.67 10.76 -8.08
C TYR A 137 -9.36 12.07 -7.68
N GLU A 138 -10.17 11.98 -6.65
CA GLU A 138 -10.81 13.13 -6.04
C GLU A 138 -10.77 13.03 -4.51
N VAL A 139 -10.77 14.18 -3.86
CA VAL A 139 -10.92 14.30 -2.41
C VAL A 139 -12.37 14.59 -2.10
N VAL A 140 -12.99 13.74 -1.31
CA VAL A 140 -14.40 13.93 -0.87
C VAL A 140 -14.40 14.35 0.59
N GLU A 141 -15.11 15.42 0.88
CA GLU A 141 -15.37 15.94 2.24
C GLU A 141 -16.84 15.74 2.59
N PHE A 142 -17.14 15.46 3.87
CA PHE A 142 -18.51 15.21 4.33
C PHE A 142 -18.77 15.65 5.76
#